data_0af71a64ba8f74b93420379af7780429
#
_entry.id   0af71a64ba8f74b93420379af7780429
#
_cell.length_a   1.000
_cell.length_b   1.000
_cell.length_c   1.000
_cell.angle_alpha   90.00
_cell.angle_beta   90.00
_cell.angle_gamma   90.00
#
_symmetry.space_group_name_H-M   'P 1'
#
loop_
_entity.id
_entity.type
_entity.pdbx_description
1 polymer ?
#
loop_
_entity_poly.entity_id
_entity_poly.type
_entity_poly.pdbx_seq_one_letter_code
_entity_poly.pdbx_strand_id
1 'polypeptide(L)'
;MKTPTLRDFRDLIGVPFMWGGRDPRIGLDCWGLFMEAERRFGVVVPDVDMYCAHALRIHKAAEGQIAALWRRVDGPAPGVGVVMATDHGHPGILQHFGVCLDARNVLHSQQNTGSVLDRLDILQGALCVKGFYAWNGR
;
A
#
# COMPACT_ATOMS: atom_id res chain seq x y z
N MET A 1 14.49 -8.02 -17.31
CA MET A 1 13.49 -8.49 -16.33
C MET A 1 12.11 -7.99 -16.74
N LYS A 2 11.14 -8.88 -16.70
CA LYS A 2 9.77 -8.49 -16.97
C LYS A 2 9.15 -7.82 -15.77
N THR A 3 8.37 -6.76 -16.01
CA THR A 3 7.53 -6.17 -14.99
C THR A 3 6.48 -7.18 -14.57
N PRO A 4 6.28 -7.41 -13.27
CA PRO A 4 5.21 -8.30 -12.81
C PRO A 4 3.83 -7.83 -13.28
N THR A 5 2.93 -8.78 -13.49
CA THR A 5 1.55 -8.51 -13.92
C THR A 5 0.58 -8.95 -12.83
N LEU A 6 -0.71 -8.70 -13.03
CA LEU A 6 -1.74 -9.11 -12.08
C LEU A 6 -1.63 -10.57 -11.67
N ARG A 7 -1.30 -11.44 -12.62
CA ARG A 7 -1.15 -12.88 -12.37
C ARG A 7 -0.10 -13.16 -11.30
N ASP A 8 0.98 -12.39 -11.27
CA ASP A 8 2.10 -12.60 -10.35
C ASP A 8 1.77 -12.23 -8.90
N PHE A 9 0.60 -11.62 -8.67
CA PHE A 9 0.14 -11.21 -7.33
C PHE A 9 -1.09 -11.98 -6.86
N ARG A 10 -1.56 -12.96 -7.65
CA ARG A 10 -2.80 -13.68 -7.36
C ARG A 10 -2.78 -14.34 -5.98
N ASP A 11 -1.66 -14.88 -5.56
CA ASP A 11 -1.50 -15.55 -4.27
C ASP A 11 -1.64 -14.59 -3.08
N LEU A 12 -1.50 -13.29 -3.29
CA LEU A 12 -1.67 -12.29 -2.25
C LEU A 12 -3.13 -11.89 -2.03
N ILE A 13 -4.02 -12.19 -2.97
CA ILE A 13 -5.44 -11.88 -2.84
C ILE A 13 -6.07 -12.85 -1.84
N GLY A 14 -6.79 -12.31 -0.85
CA GLY A 14 -7.44 -13.12 0.17
C GLY A 14 -6.59 -13.43 1.40
N VAL A 15 -5.38 -12.90 1.49
CA VAL A 15 -4.57 -13.05 2.71
C VAL A 15 -5.26 -12.29 3.85
N PRO A 16 -5.49 -12.93 5.02
CA PRO A 16 -6.16 -12.27 6.13
C PRO A 16 -5.41 -11.04 6.65
N PHE A 17 -6.16 -10.05 7.13
CA PHE A 17 -5.56 -8.90 7.80
C PHE A 17 -5.07 -9.30 9.19
N MET A 18 -3.85 -8.88 9.52
CA MET A 18 -3.29 -9.09 10.86
C MET A 18 -2.35 -7.93 11.18
N TRP A 19 -2.63 -7.19 12.26
CA TRP A 19 -1.76 -6.09 12.69
C TRP A 19 -0.34 -6.60 12.95
N GLY A 20 0.65 -5.95 12.35
CA GLY A 20 2.05 -6.38 12.40
C GLY A 20 2.37 -7.58 11.50
N GLY A 21 1.40 -8.08 10.75
CA GLY A 21 1.59 -9.25 9.89
C GLY A 21 2.57 -8.97 8.74
N ARG A 22 3.55 -9.88 8.59
CA ARG A 22 4.60 -9.75 7.57
C ARG A 22 4.80 -11.03 6.76
N ASP A 23 4.10 -12.11 7.12
CA ASP A 23 4.17 -13.38 6.41
C ASP A 23 2.90 -13.60 5.59
N PRO A 24 2.98 -13.59 4.26
CA PRO A 24 1.80 -13.75 3.41
C PRO A 24 1.09 -15.10 3.56
N ARG A 25 1.74 -16.09 4.19
CA ARG A 25 1.12 -17.39 4.47
C ARG A 25 0.24 -17.36 5.73
N ILE A 26 0.37 -16.31 6.54
CA ILE A 26 -0.33 -16.19 7.83
C ILE A 26 -1.30 -15.01 7.81
N GLY A 27 -0.79 -13.82 7.57
CA GLY A 27 -1.58 -12.59 7.55
C GLY A 27 -0.71 -11.37 7.34
N LEU A 28 -1.31 -10.32 6.79
CA LEU A 28 -0.62 -9.06 6.48
C LEU A 28 -1.49 -7.89 6.89
N ASP A 29 -0.87 -6.85 7.46
CA ASP A 29 -1.52 -5.53 7.51
C ASP A 29 -1.27 -4.79 6.19
N CYS A 30 -1.74 -3.54 6.09
CA CYS A 30 -1.57 -2.79 4.85
C CYS A 30 -0.10 -2.53 4.52
N TRP A 31 0.76 -2.34 5.52
CA TRP A 31 2.19 -2.14 5.27
C TRP A 31 2.89 -3.44 4.90
N GLY A 32 2.54 -4.55 5.54
CA GLY A 32 3.08 -5.87 5.21
C GLY A 32 2.78 -6.26 3.77
N LEU A 33 1.54 -6.02 3.33
CA LEU A 33 1.18 -6.25 1.93
C LEU A 33 1.94 -5.31 0.99
N PHE A 34 2.05 -4.03 1.38
CA PHE A 34 2.82 -3.04 0.62
C PHE A 34 4.27 -3.49 0.42
N MET A 35 4.93 -3.91 1.50
CA MET A 35 6.30 -4.40 1.44
C MET A 35 6.43 -5.62 0.51
N GLU A 36 5.53 -6.59 0.64
CA GLU A 36 5.58 -7.81 -0.17
C GLU A 36 5.34 -7.54 -1.64
N ALA A 37 4.37 -6.70 -1.96
CA ALA A 37 4.07 -6.34 -3.34
C ALA A 37 5.24 -5.56 -3.97
N GLU A 38 5.80 -4.59 -3.26
CA GLU A 38 6.94 -3.81 -3.76
C GLU A 38 8.17 -4.70 -3.96
N ARG A 39 8.39 -5.67 -3.07
CA ARG A 39 9.48 -6.62 -3.24
C ARG A 39 9.40 -7.35 -4.58
N ARG A 40 8.20 -7.69 -5.02
CA ARG A 40 7.98 -8.33 -6.32
C ARG A 40 8.27 -7.41 -7.50
N PHE A 41 8.18 -6.10 -7.28
CA PHE A 41 8.63 -5.09 -8.25
C PHE A 41 10.13 -4.77 -8.12
N GLY A 42 10.85 -5.46 -7.23
CA GLY A 42 12.28 -5.26 -7.05
C GLY A 42 12.64 -4.17 -6.06
N VAL A 43 11.71 -3.74 -5.22
CA VAL A 43 11.92 -2.68 -4.24
C VAL A 43 11.92 -3.26 -2.83
N VAL A 44 12.98 -2.98 -2.06
CA VAL A 44 13.06 -3.36 -0.66
C VAL A 44 12.63 -2.17 0.19
N VAL A 45 11.39 -2.21 0.66
CA VAL A 45 10.79 -1.14 1.45
C VAL A 45 11.10 -1.37 2.94
N PRO A 46 11.63 -0.36 3.64
CA PRO A 46 11.84 -0.48 5.09
C PRO A 46 10.54 -0.73 5.85
N ASP A 47 10.63 -1.56 6.88
CA ASP A 47 9.49 -1.85 7.73
C ASP A 47 9.14 -0.65 8.61
N VAL A 48 7.88 -0.55 9.01
CA VAL A 48 7.41 0.39 10.01
C VAL A 48 6.56 -0.35 11.03
N ASP A 49 6.59 0.12 12.28
CA ASP A 49 5.81 -0.46 13.36
C ASP A 49 4.32 -0.12 13.19
N MET A 50 3.50 -1.14 12.96
CA MET A 50 2.06 -1.02 12.81
C MET A 50 1.32 -2.02 13.70
N TYR A 51 1.87 -2.28 14.89
CA TYR A 51 1.25 -3.23 15.83
C TYR A 51 -0.05 -2.72 16.45
N CYS A 52 -0.32 -1.44 16.35
CA CYS A 52 -1.55 -0.84 16.86
C CYS A 52 -2.09 0.16 15.85
N ALA A 53 -3.40 0.33 15.86
CA ALA A 53 -4.10 1.25 14.96
C ALA A 53 -3.92 2.71 15.37
N HIS A 54 -2.71 3.14 15.75
CA HIS A 54 -2.45 4.51 16.15
C HIS A 54 -2.19 5.38 14.91
N ALA A 55 -3.23 6.00 14.41
CA ALA A 55 -3.23 6.70 13.13
C ALA A 55 -2.12 7.75 12.99
N LEU A 56 -1.86 8.54 14.04
CA LEU A 56 -0.81 9.56 13.98
C LEU A 56 0.59 8.97 13.91
N ARG A 57 0.83 7.85 14.56
CA ARG A 57 2.14 7.16 14.49
C ARG A 57 2.37 6.62 13.09
N ILE A 58 1.35 6.00 12.51
CA ILE A 58 1.40 5.50 11.13
C ILE A 58 1.65 6.65 10.17
N HIS A 59 0.91 7.75 10.32
CA HIS A 59 1.05 8.94 9.50
C HIS A 59 2.48 9.49 9.54
N LYS A 60 3.04 9.67 10.73
CA LYS A 60 4.41 10.20 10.87
C LYS A 60 5.45 9.29 10.26
N ALA A 61 5.31 7.98 10.46
CA ALA A 61 6.23 7.01 9.86
C ALA A 61 6.16 7.05 8.33
N ALA A 62 4.95 7.14 7.78
CA ALA A 62 4.75 7.24 6.34
C ALA A 62 5.33 8.53 5.77
N GLU A 63 5.06 9.67 6.40
CA GLU A 63 5.61 10.97 5.98
C GLU A 63 7.14 10.95 5.92
N GLY A 64 7.76 10.43 6.98
CA GLY A 64 9.21 10.37 7.06
C GLY A 64 9.82 9.51 5.97
N GLN A 65 9.22 8.37 5.70
CA GLN A 65 9.71 7.48 4.65
C GLN A 65 9.48 8.06 3.26
N ILE A 66 8.32 8.65 3.02
CA ILE A 66 8.01 9.30 1.74
C ILE A 66 9.03 10.39 1.44
N ALA A 67 9.30 11.26 2.41
CA ALA A 67 10.25 12.36 2.24
C ALA A 67 11.66 11.85 1.94
N ALA A 68 12.08 10.75 2.53
CA ALA A 68 13.43 10.22 2.41
C ALA A 68 13.64 9.34 1.18
N LEU A 69 12.65 8.55 0.79
CA LEU A 69 12.87 7.41 -0.12
C LEU A 69 11.98 7.40 -1.36
N TRP A 70 10.93 8.20 -1.39
CA TRP A 70 9.95 8.20 -2.48
C TRP A 70 9.83 9.58 -3.12
N ARG A 71 9.36 9.61 -4.37
CA ARG A 71 9.03 10.87 -5.05
C ARG A 71 7.59 10.82 -5.52
N ARG A 72 6.92 11.96 -5.47
CA ARG A 72 5.55 12.07 -5.97
C ARG A 72 5.54 11.93 -7.49
N VAL A 73 4.54 11.20 -8.00
CA VAL A 73 4.29 11.04 -9.43
C VAL A 73 2.83 11.39 -9.73
N ASP A 74 2.51 11.57 -11.01
CA ASP A 74 1.20 12.11 -11.41
C ASP A 74 0.05 11.10 -11.30
N GLY A 75 0.34 9.82 -11.35
CA GLY A 75 -0.73 8.82 -11.34
C GLY A 75 -0.25 7.40 -11.25
N PRO A 76 -1.17 6.44 -11.41
CA PRO A 76 -0.89 5.02 -11.24
C PRO A 76 -0.03 4.46 -12.37
N ALA A 77 0.88 3.58 -12.00
CA ALA A 77 1.68 2.78 -12.90
C ALA A 77 2.17 1.55 -12.12
N PRO A 78 2.65 0.49 -12.79
CA PRO A 78 3.14 -0.70 -12.08
C PRO A 78 4.20 -0.36 -11.02
N GLY A 79 3.97 -0.77 -9.78
CA GLY A 79 4.87 -0.55 -8.66
C GLY A 79 4.75 0.81 -7.97
N VAL A 80 3.89 1.69 -8.45
CA VAL A 80 3.64 2.98 -7.80
C VAL A 80 2.85 2.76 -6.53
N GLY A 81 3.31 3.35 -5.42
CA GLY A 81 2.61 3.33 -4.14
C GLY A 81 1.48 4.33 -4.09
N VAL A 82 0.38 3.94 -3.47
CA VAL A 82 -0.79 4.80 -3.23
C VAL A 82 -0.90 5.07 -1.75
N VAL A 83 -1.00 6.33 -1.38
CA VAL A 83 -1.16 6.75 0.01
C VAL A 83 -2.58 7.25 0.20
N MET A 84 -3.24 6.77 1.24
CA MET A 84 -4.66 6.99 1.46
C MET A 84 -4.96 7.37 2.90
N ALA A 85 -6.03 8.13 3.09
CA ALA A 85 -6.66 8.34 4.38
C ALA A 85 -7.98 7.57 4.40
N THR A 86 -8.24 6.85 5.49
CA THR A 86 -9.48 6.06 5.63
C THR A 86 -10.57 6.82 6.37
N ASP A 87 -10.20 7.84 7.13
CA ASP A 87 -11.13 8.66 7.90
C ASP A 87 -11.47 9.93 7.11
N HIS A 88 -12.70 9.99 6.59
CA HIS A 88 -13.18 11.15 5.83
C HIS A 88 -13.25 12.43 6.67
N GLY A 89 -13.36 12.32 8.00
CA GLY A 89 -13.30 13.46 8.91
C GLY A 89 -11.88 14.00 9.10
N HIS A 90 -10.86 13.21 8.76
CA HIS A 90 -9.45 13.58 8.90
C HIS A 90 -8.68 13.18 7.64
N PRO A 91 -8.98 13.80 6.48
CA PRO A 91 -8.41 13.37 5.20
C PRO A 91 -6.90 13.64 5.06
N GLY A 92 -6.33 14.41 5.97
CA GLY A 92 -4.87 14.67 5.99
C GLY A 92 -4.06 13.62 6.73
N ILE A 93 -4.70 12.65 7.39
CA ILE A 93 -3.99 11.61 8.16
C ILE A 93 -3.80 10.38 7.28
N LEU A 94 -2.53 10.13 6.90
CA LEU A 94 -2.14 9.01 6.05
C LEU A 94 -2.00 7.75 6.90
N GLN A 95 -2.86 6.78 6.69
CA GLN A 95 -2.85 5.56 7.49
C GLN A 95 -3.17 4.29 6.69
N HIS A 96 -3.27 4.40 5.37
CA HIS A 96 -3.53 3.26 4.52
C HIS A 96 -2.70 3.35 3.24
N PHE A 97 -2.18 2.21 2.81
CA PHE A 97 -1.22 2.14 1.71
C PHE A 97 -1.60 1.00 0.78
N GLY A 98 -1.40 1.24 -0.51
CA GLY A 98 -1.61 0.22 -1.53
C GLY A 98 -0.55 0.31 -2.60
N VAL A 99 -0.51 -0.69 -3.46
CA VAL A 99 0.43 -0.75 -4.60
C VAL A 99 -0.36 -0.85 -5.88
N CYS A 100 -0.07 0.03 -6.82
CA CYS A 100 -0.62 -0.07 -8.17
C CYS A 100 0.03 -1.26 -8.87
N LEU A 101 -0.77 -2.22 -9.30
CA LEU A 101 -0.26 -3.32 -10.13
C LEU A 101 -0.23 -2.91 -11.60
N ASP A 102 -1.09 -2.00 -11.98
CA ASP A 102 -1.13 -1.36 -13.30
C ASP A 102 -1.81 0.02 -13.16
N ALA A 103 -2.21 0.62 -14.28
CA ALA A 103 -2.84 1.94 -14.28
C ALA A 103 -4.25 1.97 -13.67
N ARG A 104 -4.84 0.82 -13.35
CA ARG A 104 -6.25 0.74 -12.92
C ARG A 104 -6.46 -0.01 -11.62
N ASN A 105 -5.55 -0.90 -11.24
CA ASN A 105 -5.77 -1.86 -10.15
C ASN A 105 -4.79 -1.64 -9.03
N VAL A 106 -5.32 -1.57 -7.81
CA VAL A 106 -4.55 -1.34 -6.58
C VAL A 106 -4.73 -2.53 -5.65
N LEU A 107 -3.61 -3.07 -5.19
CA LEU A 107 -3.57 -4.13 -4.19
C LEU A 107 -3.39 -3.49 -2.82
N HIS A 108 -4.29 -3.78 -1.90
CA HIS A 108 -4.23 -3.25 -0.54
C HIS A 108 -4.93 -4.18 0.45
N SER A 109 -4.70 -3.99 1.76
CA SER A 109 -5.29 -4.83 2.80
C SER A 109 -5.97 -3.98 3.86
N GLN A 110 -7.21 -4.33 4.20
CA GLN A 110 -8.01 -3.66 5.24
C GLN A 110 -8.51 -4.68 6.26
N GLN A 111 -8.78 -4.20 7.47
CA GLN A 111 -9.18 -5.05 8.60
C GLN A 111 -10.36 -5.97 8.30
N ASN A 112 -11.36 -5.45 7.60
CA ASN A 112 -12.61 -6.19 7.35
C ASN A 112 -12.59 -7.03 6.07
N THR A 113 -11.60 -6.88 5.23
CA THR A 113 -11.55 -7.60 3.94
C THR A 113 -10.32 -8.48 3.76
N GLY A 114 -9.22 -8.17 4.46
CA GLY A 114 -7.91 -8.73 4.12
C GLY A 114 -7.38 -8.11 2.83
N SER A 115 -6.49 -8.82 2.17
CA SER A 115 -5.87 -8.36 0.92
C SER A 115 -6.83 -8.48 -0.25
N VAL A 116 -7.07 -7.37 -0.92
CA VAL A 116 -7.99 -7.29 -2.06
C VAL A 116 -7.36 -6.48 -3.19
N LEU A 117 -7.82 -6.77 -4.39
CA LEU A 117 -7.48 -6.00 -5.58
C LEU A 117 -8.70 -5.16 -5.95
N ASP A 118 -8.58 -3.84 -5.84
CA ASP A 118 -9.65 -2.92 -6.17
C ASP A 118 -9.26 -2.03 -7.34
N ARG A 119 -10.26 -1.62 -8.11
CA ARG A 119 -10.06 -0.62 -9.14
C ARG A 119 -9.83 0.74 -8.48
N LEU A 120 -8.91 1.51 -9.04
CA LEU A 120 -8.57 2.83 -8.50
C LEU A 120 -9.78 3.77 -8.46
N ASP A 121 -10.63 3.76 -9.49
CA ASP A 121 -11.82 4.61 -9.52
C ASP A 121 -12.80 4.28 -8.38
N ILE A 122 -12.90 3.01 -8.00
CA ILE A 122 -13.71 2.58 -6.85
C ILE A 122 -13.07 3.08 -5.54
N LEU A 123 -11.75 2.93 -5.40
CA LEU A 123 -11.05 3.41 -4.20
C LEU A 123 -11.17 4.92 -4.01
N GLN A 124 -11.10 5.69 -5.09
CA GLN A 124 -11.25 7.15 -5.03
C GLN A 124 -12.62 7.57 -4.53
N GLY A 125 -13.64 6.75 -4.74
CA GLY A 125 -14.98 6.99 -4.22
C GLY A 125 -15.17 6.54 -2.77
N ALA A 126 -14.42 5.53 -2.33
CA ALA A 126 -14.57 4.94 -1.00
C ALA A 126 -13.59 5.50 0.03
N LEU A 127 -12.38 5.86 -0.39
CA LEU A 127 -11.32 6.34 0.49
C LEU A 127 -10.75 7.65 -0.06
N CYS A 128 -10.01 8.37 0.79
CA CYS A 128 -9.32 9.60 0.38
C CYS A 128 -7.94 9.23 -0.19
N VAL A 129 -7.83 9.12 -1.50
CA VAL A 129 -6.55 8.90 -2.17
C VAL A 129 -5.78 10.20 -2.16
N LYS A 130 -4.62 10.23 -1.50
CA LYS A 130 -3.84 11.45 -1.25
C LYS A 130 -2.66 11.63 -2.18
N GLY A 131 -2.16 10.59 -2.79
CA GLY A 131 -1.06 10.71 -3.73
C GLY A 131 -0.50 9.40 -4.21
N PHE A 132 0.32 9.53 -5.25
CA PHE A 132 1.01 8.42 -5.90
C PHE A 132 2.51 8.67 -5.80
N TYR A 133 3.27 7.63 -5.47
CA TYR A 133 4.69 7.77 -5.20
C TYR A 133 5.50 6.65 -5.85
N ALA A 134 6.63 7.01 -6.44
CA ALA A 134 7.57 6.06 -7.00
C ALA A 134 8.82 5.98 -6.13
N TRP A 135 9.43 4.82 -6.08
CA TRP A 135 10.66 4.58 -5.30
C TRP A 135 11.84 5.30 -5.94
N ASN A 136 12.59 6.07 -5.14
CA ASN A 136 13.74 6.84 -5.62
C ASN A 136 14.95 6.00 -5.98
N GLY A 137 15.03 4.78 -5.50
CA GLY A 137 16.15 3.89 -5.79
C GLY A 137 16.16 3.29 -7.19
N ARG A 138 15.22 3.65 -8.02
CA ARG A 138 15.15 3.17 -9.41
C ARG A 138 15.69 4.16 -10.41
#